data_de0649908c45922d9ea4a0273f8e9e52
#
_entry.id   de0649908c45922d9ea4a0273f8e9e52
#
_cell.length_a   1.000
_cell.length_b   1.000
_cell.length_c   1.000
_cell.angle_alpha   90.00
_cell.angle_beta   90.00
_cell.angle_gamma   90.00
#
_symmetry.space_group_name_H-M   'P 1'
#
loop_
_entity.id
_entity.type
_entity.pdbx_description
1 polymer ?
#
loop_
_entity_poly.entity_id
_entity_poly.type
_entity_poly.pdbx_seq_one_letter_code
_entity_poly.pdbx_strand_id
1 'polypeptide(L)'
;MAVSDHRLQSVILDDESLAAVSRDQEQERQIAIFDLLEENHFAPAGSERGPYGLKISLIDGRLALDITGPSYERRHLLSLSPFRGVLKDYRMICESYYDAIRNATPQKIEALDMGRRGLHNEGSALLQQRLAEKVELDVDTARRLFTLICALQWRG
;
A
#
# COMPACT_ATOMS: atom_id res chain seq x y z
N MET A 1 -21.94 7.63 -23.36
CA MET A 1 -21.68 6.38 -22.62
C MET A 1 -20.98 6.73 -21.31
N ALA A 2 -21.52 6.29 -20.20
CA ALA A 2 -20.93 6.60 -18.91
C ALA A 2 -19.66 5.77 -18.69
N VAL A 3 -18.57 6.43 -18.34
CA VAL A 3 -17.34 5.76 -17.93
C VAL A 3 -17.48 5.42 -16.44
N SER A 4 -17.21 4.18 -16.07
CA SER A 4 -17.36 3.72 -14.68
C SER A 4 -16.42 4.45 -13.71
N ASP A 5 -15.29 4.91 -14.19
CA ASP A 5 -14.30 5.69 -13.43
C ASP A 5 -13.86 4.99 -12.12
N HIS A 6 -13.58 3.71 -12.22
CA HIS A 6 -13.13 2.91 -11.08
C HIS A 6 -11.68 3.22 -10.75
N ARG A 7 -11.48 4.33 -10.06
CA ARG A 7 -10.17 4.79 -9.62
C ARG A 7 -10.24 5.58 -8.32
N LEU A 8 -9.14 5.58 -7.60
CA LEU A 8 -8.96 6.45 -6.44
C LEU A 8 -8.60 7.85 -6.92
N GLN A 9 -9.24 8.85 -6.33
CA GLN A 9 -8.89 10.26 -6.55
C GLN A 9 -8.31 10.93 -5.31
N SER A 10 -8.47 10.33 -4.14
CA SER A 10 -7.89 10.88 -2.91
C SER A 10 -7.58 9.77 -1.92
N VAL A 11 -6.53 9.98 -1.13
CA VAL A 11 -6.16 9.13 -0.01
C VAL A 11 -5.85 10.02 1.18
N ILE A 12 -6.52 9.75 2.30
CA ILE A 12 -6.34 10.48 3.54
C ILE A 12 -5.87 9.49 4.60
N LEU A 13 -4.81 9.86 5.32
CA LEU A 13 -4.28 9.07 6.43
C LEU A 13 -4.75 9.68 7.75
N ASP A 14 -5.28 8.84 8.63
CA ASP A 14 -5.73 9.29 9.94
C ASP A 14 -4.55 9.40 10.90
N ASP A 15 -4.07 10.62 11.12
CA ASP A 15 -2.90 10.88 11.94
C ASP A 15 -3.09 10.52 13.41
N GLU A 16 -4.32 10.45 13.89
CA GLU A 16 -4.60 10.10 15.29
C GLU A 16 -4.36 8.61 15.56
N SER A 17 -4.73 7.74 14.62
CA SER A 17 -4.61 6.30 14.80
C SER A 17 -3.32 5.71 14.26
N LEU A 18 -2.73 6.36 13.23
CA LEU A 18 -1.49 5.90 12.63
C LEU A 18 -0.30 6.44 13.41
N ALA A 19 0.76 5.64 13.47
CA ALA A 19 1.96 6.01 14.23
C ALA A 19 2.58 7.30 13.69
N ALA A 20 3.01 8.17 14.61
CA ALA A 20 3.79 9.34 14.25
C ALA A 20 5.12 8.89 13.64
N VAL A 21 5.56 9.59 12.62
CA VAL A 21 6.76 9.23 11.87
C VAL A 21 7.70 10.43 11.75
N SER A 22 8.95 10.15 11.38
CA SER A 22 9.91 11.20 11.08
C SER A 22 9.48 11.98 9.83
N ARG A 23 10.15 13.12 9.59
CA ARG A 23 9.90 13.92 8.40
C ARG A 23 10.17 13.12 7.13
N ASP A 24 11.23 12.33 7.10
CA ASP A 24 11.59 11.50 5.94
C ASP A 24 10.53 10.43 5.68
N GLN A 25 10.02 9.80 6.74
CA GLN A 25 8.97 8.80 6.62
C GLN A 25 7.65 9.42 6.17
N GLU A 26 7.33 10.62 6.64
CA GLU A 26 6.15 11.35 6.18
C GLU A 26 6.27 11.67 4.69
N GLN A 27 7.44 12.06 4.23
CA GLN A 27 7.69 12.30 2.81
C GLN A 27 7.50 11.02 1.99
N GLU A 28 7.96 9.87 2.49
CA GLU A 28 7.75 8.58 1.84
C GLU A 28 6.26 8.25 1.71
N ARG A 29 5.48 8.54 2.76
CA ARG A 29 4.02 8.37 2.72
C ARG A 29 3.39 9.23 1.62
N GLN A 30 3.80 10.49 1.52
CA GLN A 30 3.25 11.41 0.52
C GLN A 30 3.63 11.00 -0.90
N ILE A 31 4.85 10.53 -1.12
CA ILE A 31 5.28 10.02 -2.42
C ILE A 31 4.47 8.78 -2.79
N ALA A 32 4.26 7.87 -1.85
CA ALA A 32 3.47 6.66 -2.10
C ALA A 32 2.02 7.00 -2.47
N ILE A 33 1.43 7.98 -1.81
CA ILE A 33 0.08 8.46 -2.14
C ILE A 33 0.06 9.07 -3.54
N PHE A 34 1.03 9.93 -3.85
CA PHE A 34 1.13 10.56 -5.17
C PHE A 34 1.20 9.51 -6.28
N ASP A 35 2.09 8.52 -6.11
CA ASP A 35 2.25 7.46 -7.11
C ASP A 35 0.96 6.65 -7.29
N LEU A 36 0.29 6.35 -6.18
CA LEU A 36 -0.97 5.60 -6.23
C LEU A 36 -2.06 6.38 -6.96
N LEU A 37 -2.17 7.68 -6.71
CA LEU A 37 -3.21 8.51 -7.31
C LEU A 37 -2.95 8.85 -8.78
N GLU A 38 -1.70 8.82 -9.21
CA GLU A 38 -1.34 9.17 -10.59
C GLU A 38 -1.97 8.21 -11.60
N GLU A 39 -1.96 6.90 -11.28
CA GLU A 39 -2.57 5.89 -12.13
C GLU A 39 -2.96 4.69 -11.28
N ASN A 40 -4.23 4.31 -11.32
CA ASN A 40 -4.71 3.16 -10.57
C ASN A 40 -6.01 2.63 -11.13
N HIS A 41 -6.33 1.37 -10.76
CA HIS A 41 -7.63 0.77 -10.97
C HIS A 41 -8.14 0.31 -9.61
N PHE A 42 -9.29 0.83 -9.20
CA PHE A 42 -9.85 0.58 -7.87
C PHE A 42 -11.36 0.45 -8.00
N ALA A 43 -11.86 -0.79 -7.92
CA ALA A 43 -13.27 -1.10 -8.17
C ALA A 43 -13.88 -1.83 -6.97
N PRO A 44 -14.49 -1.11 -6.02
CA PRO A 44 -15.19 -1.76 -4.90
C PRO A 44 -16.34 -2.63 -5.40
N ALA A 45 -16.46 -3.82 -4.79
CA ALA A 45 -17.52 -4.75 -5.13
C ALA A 45 -18.88 -4.12 -4.86
N GLY A 46 -19.79 -4.22 -5.82
CA GLY A 46 -21.13 -3.67 -5.70
C GLY A 46 -21.26 -2.20 -6.04
N SER A 47 -20.15 -1.52 -6.36
CA SER A 47 -20.21 -0.13 -6.78
C SER A 47 -20.33 -0.03 -8.29
N GLU A 48 -21.22 0.84 -8.77
CA GLU A 48 -21.43 1.00 -10.21
C GLU A 48 -20.41 1.94 -10.83
N ARG A 49 -19.97 2.98 -10.08
CA ARG A 49 -19.01 3.95 -10.61
C ARG A 49 -18.29 4.70 -9.51
N GLY A 50 -17.08 5.18 -9.83
CA GLY A 50 -16.31 6.09 -9.02
C GLY A 50 -16.40 7.53 -9.50
N PRO A 51 -15.41 8.36 -9.24
CA PRO A 51 -14.18 7.99 -8.53
C PRO A 51 -14.36 7.85 -7.01
N TYR A 52 -13.30 7.39 -6.32
CA TYR A 52 -13.39 7.08 -4.90
C TYR A 52 -12.35 7.83 -4.08
N GLY A 53 -12.73 8.11 -2.83
CA GLY A 53 -11.82 8.52 -1.78
C GLY A 53 -11.55 7.35 -0.85
N LEU A 54 -10.34 7.26 -0.34
CA LEU A 54 -9.93 6.24 0.62
C LEU A 54 -9.34 6.93 1.85
N LYS A 55 -9.91 6.64 3.02
CA LYS A 55 -9.32 7.05 4.29
C LYS A 55 -8.78 5.80 4.98
N ILE A 56 -7.53 5.84 5.41
CA ILE A 56 -6.86 4.73 6.08
C ILE A 56 -6.65 5.09 7.55
N SER A 57 -7.10 4.23 8.43
CA SER A 57 -6.89 4.36 9.87
C SER A 57 -6.50 3.01 10.46
N LEU A 58 -5.99 3.03 11.69
CA LEU A 58 -5.61 1.82 12.41
C LEU A 58 -6.59 1.61 13.55
N ILE A 59 -7.28 0.47 13.56
CA ILE A 59 -8.28 0.12 14.56
C ILE A 59 -7.99 -1.30 15.05
N ASP A 60 -7.62 -1.43 16.33
CA ASP A 60 -7.37 -2.72 16.98
C ASP A 60 -6.40 -3.61 16.18
N GLY A 61 -5.30 -3.02 15.68
CA GLY A 61 -4.28 -3.74 14.92
C GLY A 61 -4.67 -4.09 13.50
N ARG A 62 -5.79 -3.55 13.01
CA ARG A 62 -6.26 -3.73 11.63
C ARG A 62 -6.29 -2.40 10.91
N LEU A 63 -6.07 -2.43 9.60
CA LEU A 63 -6.29 -1.24 8.80
C LEU A 63 -7.77 -1.12 8.47
N ALA A 64 -8.35 0.02 8.78
CA ALA A 64 -9.69 0.35 8.36
C ALA A 64 -9.60 1.15 7.06
N LEU A 65 -10.23 0.62 6.03
CA LEU A 65 -10.27 1.23 4.71
C LEU A 65 -11.66 1.80 4.50
N ASP A 66 -11.82 3.10 4.71
CA ASP A 66 -13.08 3.80 4.51
C ASP A 66 -13.13 4.31 3.08
N ILE A 67 -14.01 3.73 2.28
CA ILE A 67 -14.13 4.01 0.86
C ILE A 67 -15.41 4.80 0.61
N THR A 68 -15.29 5.93 -0.06
CA THR A 68 -16.41 6.81 -0.39
C THR A 68 -16.43 7.09 -1.88
N GLY A 69 -17.55 6.87 -2.51
CA GLY A 69 -17.81 7.17 -3.92
C GLY A 69 -19.13 7.88 -4.10
N PRO A 70 -19.54 8.17 -5.35
CA PRO A 70 -20.79 8.89 -5.60
C PRO A 70 -22.05 8.21 -5.03
N SER A 71 -22.06 6.86 -5.01
CA SER A 71 -23.18 6.08 -4.48
C SER A 71 -22.69 4.91 -3.64
N TYR A 72 -21.51 5.05 -3.04
CA TYR A 72 -20.88 3.99 -2.32
C TYR A 72 -20.21 4.56 -1.06
N GLU A 73 -20.47 3.92 0.07
CA GLU A 73 -19.80 4.27 1.32
C GLU A 73 -19.70 3.00 2.16
N ARG A 74 -18.48 2.54 2.42
CA ARG A 74 -18.27 1.31 3.18
C ARG A 74 -16.89 1.28 3.81
N ARG A 75 -16.83 0.70 5.01
CA ARG A 75 -15.57 0.40 5.69
C ARG A 75 -15.23 -1.07 5.53
N HIS A 76 -14.01 -1.35 5.08
CA HIS A 76 -13.45 -2.69 5.10
C HIS A 76 -12.31 -2.75 6.10
N LEU A 77 -12.25 -3.81 6.88
CA LEU A 77 -11.14 -4.02 7.81
C LEU A 77 -10.17 -5.03 7.21
N LEU A 78 -8.89 -4.65 7.17
CA LEU A 78 -7.82 -5.50 6.66
C LEU A 78 -6.93 -5.92 7.83
N SER A 79 -6.93 -7.21 8.15
CA SER A 79 -6.04 -7.73 9.18
C SER A 79 -4.58 -7.63 8.75
N LEU A 80 -3.72 -7.13 9.61
CA LEU A 80 -2.29 -7.02 9.33
C LEU A 80 -1.53 -8.29 9.68
N SER A 81 -2.14 -9.22 10.44
CA SER A 81 -1.47 -10.47 10.82
C SER A 81 -0.90 -11.26 9.65
N PRO A 82 -1.63 -11.46 8.54
CA PRO A 82 -1.08 -12.20 7.41
C PRO A 82 0.12 -11.51 6.75
N PHE A 83 0.28 -10.21 6.97
CA PHE A 83 1.33 -9.41 6.34
C PHE A 83 2.57 -9.24 7.20
N ARG A 84 2.53 -9.63 8.49
CA ARG A 84 3.65 -9.38 9.41
C ARG A 84 4.99 -9.91 8.91
N GLY A 85 4.99 -11.14 8.42
CA GLY A 85 6.22 -11.76 7.93
C GLY A 85 6.80 -11.02 6.74
N VAL A 86 5.97 -10.79 5.72
CA VAL A 86 6.44 -10.14 4.50
C VAL A 86 6.80 -8.66 4.75
N LEU A 87 6.06 -7.95 5.61
CA LEU A 87 6.39 -6.57 5.96
C LEU A 87 7.73 -6.49 6.69
N LYS A 88 7.98 -7.40 7.63
CA LYS A 88 9.24 -7.47 8.35
C LYS A 88 10.40 -7.78 7.40
N ASP A 89 10.25 -8.81 6.60
CA ASP A 89 11.29 -9.24 5.67
C ASP A 89 11.58 -8.16 4.63
N TYR A 90 10.55 -7.51 4.12
CA TYR A 90 10.71 -6.42 3.16
C TYR A 90 11.47 -5.25 3.77
N ARG A 91 11.12 -4.85 5.00
CA ARG A 91 11.84 -3.77 5.69
C ARG A 91 13.32 -4.13 5.89
N MET A 92 13.59 -5.35 6.32
CA MET A 92 14.96 -5.81 6.56
C MET A 92 15.79 -5.81 5.28
N ILE A 93 15.23 -6.30 4.19
CA ILE A 93 15.98 -6.34 2.92
C ILE A 93 16.16 -4.95 2.34
N CYS A 94 15.23 -4.03 2.53
CA CYS A 94 15.40 -2.64 2.12
C CYS A 94 16.56 -1.98 2.88
N GLU A 95 16.65 -2.21 4.18
CA GLU A 95 17.76 -1.70 5.00
C GLU A 95 19.10 -2.26 4.51
N SER A 96 19.15 -3.57 4.24
CA SER A 96 20.35 -4.22 3.72
C SER A 96 20.74 -3.68 2.34
N TYR A 97 19.75 -3.40 1.49
CA TYR A 97 19.98 -2.85 0.16
C TYR A 97 20.58 -1.43 0.24
N TYR A 98 20.03 -0.56 1.10
CA TYR A 98 20.56 0.79 1.26
C TYR A 98 21.98 0.79 1.84
N ASP A 99 22.27 -0.11 2.78
CA ASP A 99 23.63 -0.27 3.28
C ASP A 99 24.58 -0.78 2.20
N ALA A 100 24.12 -1.72 1.39
CA ALA A 100 24.93 -2.32 0.32
C ALA A 100 25.31 -1.32 -0.78
N ILE A 101 24.43 -0.37 -1.10
CA ILE A 101 24.70 0.67 -2.10
C ILE A 101 25.98 1.44 -1.74
N ARG A 102 26.25 1.59 -0.46
CA ARG A 102 27.42 2.36 -0.01
C ARG A 102 28.74 1.58 -0.08
N ASN A 103 28.70 0.26 0.20
CA ASN A 103 29.93 -0.48 0.50
C ASN A 103 30.04 -1.85 -0.17
N ALA A 104 29.00 -2.36 -0.79
CA ALA A 104 29.01 -3.73 -1.31
C ALA A 104 29.40 -3.79 -2.79
N THR A 105 29.68 -5.03 -3.25
CA THR A 105 29.95 -5.28 -4.66
C THR A 105 28.69 -5.13 -5.50
N PRO A 106 28.82 -4.83 -6.81
CA PRO A 106 27.65 -4.79 -7.69
C PRO A 106 26.81 -6.06 -7.68
N GLN A 107 27.44 -7.22 -7.57
CA GLN A 107 26.73 -8.50 -7.53
C GLN A 107 25.86 -8.62 -6.29
N LYS A 108 26.35 -8.18 -5.14
CA LYS A 108 25.58 -8.22 -3.90
C LYS A 108 24.42 -7.24 -3.93
N ILE A 109 24.64 -6.04 -4.47
CA ILE A 109 23.60 -5.02 -4.62
C ILE A 109 22.47 -5.56 -5.51
N GLU A 110 22.82 -6.19 -6.64
CA GLU A 110 21.86 -6.78 -7.55
C GLU A 110 21.06 -7.89 -6.88
N ALA A 111 21.73 -8.78 -6.13
CA ALA A 111 21.06 -9.87 -5.43
C ALA A 111 20.06 -9.34 -4.40
N LEU A 112 20.43 -8.30 -3.65
CA LEU A 112 19.52 -7.67 -2.68
C LEU A 112 18.36 -6.97 -3.37
N ASP A 113 18.59 -6.33 -4.52
CA ASP A 113 17.53 -5.68 -5.28
C ASP A 113 16.52 -6.72 -5.80
N MET A 114 17.00 -7.85 -6.29
CA MET A 114 16.13 -8.95 -6.74
C MET A 114 15.30 -9.49 -5.59
N GLY A 115 15.91 -9.69 -4.41
CA GLY A 115 15.19 -10.15 -3.22
C GLY A 115 14.14 -9.13 -2.77
N ARG A 116 14.47 -7.85 -2.80
CA ARG A 116 13.55 -6.77 -2.45
C ARG A 116 12.33 -6.77 -3.37
N ARG A 117 12.55 -6.89 -4.67
CA ARG A 117 11.45 -6.96 -5.65
C ARG A 117 10.59 -8.19 -5.44
N GLY A 118 11.20 -9.34 -5.14
CA GLY A 118 10.48 -10.59 -4.88
C GLY A 118 9.56 -10.46 -3.67
N LEU A 119 10.06 -9.90 -2.57
CA LEU A 119 9.24 -9.69 -1.38
C LEU A 119 8.14 -8.66 -1.61
N HIS A 120 8.41 -7.61 -2.35
CA HIS A 120 7.40 -6.63 -2.72
C HIS A 120 6.28 -7.27 -3.55
N ASN A 121 6.64 -8.11 -4.51
CA ASN A 121 5.67 -8.84 -5.33
C ASN A 121 4.83 -9.80 -4.48
N GLU A 122 5.46 -10.50 -3.54
CA GLU A 122 4.76 -11.39 -2.62
C GLU A 122 3.74 -10.65 -1.76
N GLY A 123 4.13 -9.54 -1.17
CA GLY A 123 3.23 -8.71 -0.36
C GLY A 123 2.10 -8.11 -1.18
N SER A 124 2.39 -7.66 -2.39
CA SER A 124 1.39 -7.09 -3.30
C SER A 124 0.36 -8.13 -3.72
N ALA A 125 0.80 -9.34 -4.05
CA ALA A 125 -0.09 -10.43 -4.41
C ALA A 125 -0.97 -10.84 -3.24
N LEU A 126 -0.42 -10.88 -2.03
CA LEU A 126 -1.18 -11.17 -0.82
C LEU A 126 -2.25 -10.11 -0.59
N LEU A 127 -1.90 -8.83 -0.77
CA LEU A 127 -2.85 -7.73 -0.63
C LEU A 127 -4.00 -7.86 -1.64
N GLN A 128 -3.67 -8.11 -2.90
CA GLN A 128 -4.66 -8.29 -3.94
C GLN A 128 -5.62 -9.45 -3.60
N GLN A 129 -5.06 -10.55 -3.12
CA GLN A 129 -5.83 -11.72 -2.72
C GLN A 129 -6.76 -11.42 -1.53
N ARG A 130 -6.24 -10.74 -0.50
CA ARG A 130 -7.02 -10.43 0.70
C ARG A 130 -8.15 -9.43 0.45
N LEU A 131 -8.02 -8.61 -0.58
CA LEU A 131 -9.04 -7.63 -0.94
C LEU A 131 -9.94 -8.09 -2.08
N ALA A 132 -9.68 -9.24 -2.71
CA ALA A 132 -10.32 -9.64 -3.97
C ALA A 132 -11.84 -9.61 -3.94
N GLU A 133 -12.47 -10.00 -2.83
CA GLU A 133 -13.92 -9.99 -2.70
C GLU A 133 -14.51 -8.62 -2.34
N LYS A 134 -13.66 -7.71 -1.90
CA LYS A 134 -14.06 -6.38 -1.42
C LYS A 134 -13.80 -5.30 -2.44
N VAL A 135 -12.60 -5.31 -3.03
CA VAL A 135 -12.17 -4.32 -4.00
C VAL A 135 -11.31 -5.00 -5.05
N GLU A 136 -11.65 -4.80 -6.31
CA GLU A 136 -10.82 -5.29 -7.41
C GLU A 136 -9.71 -4.29 -7.68
N LEU A 137 -8.48 -4.78 -7.63
CA LEU A 137 -7.27 -4.01 -7.93
C LEU A 137 -6.51 -4.71 -9.06
N ASP A 138 -5.93 -3.93 -9.98
CA ASP A 138 -4.96 -4.52 -10.88
C ASP A 138 -3.62 -4.70 -10.16
N VAL A 139 -2.69 -5.40 -10.80
CA VAL A 139 -1.39 -5.73 -10.20
C VAL A 139 -0.62 -4.46 -9.81
N ASP A 140 -0.59 -3.47 -10.69
CA ASP A 140 0.15 -2.24 -10.43
C ASP A 140 -0.44 -1.43 -9.29
N THR A 141 -1.76 -1.36 -9.19
CA THR A 141 -2.42 -0.68 -8.07
C THR A 141 -2.13 -1.41 -6.75
N ALA A 142 -2.19 -2.74 -6.75
CA ALA A 142 -1.87 -3.53 -5.57
C ALA A 142 -0.43 -3.28 -5.12
N ARG A 143 0.52 -3.17 -6.06
CA ARG A 143 1.92 -2.88 -5.75
C ARG A 143 2.09 -1.49 -5.13
N ARG A 144 1.41 -0.49 -5.68
CA ARG A 144 1.46 0.89 -5.16
C ARG A 144 0.80 1.00 -3.79
N LEU A 145 -0.33 0.33 -3.60
CA LEU A 145 -1.01 0.31 -2.31
C LEU A 145 -0.18 -0.44 -1.26
N PHE A 146 0.48 -1.52 -1.64
CA PHE A 146 1.37 -2.24 -0.73
C PHE A 146 2.55 -1.36 -0.30
N THR A 147 3.12 -0.58 -1.21
CA THR A 147 4.18 0.37 -0.88
C THR A 147 3.71 1.37 0.17
N LEU A 148 2.48 1.88 0.03
CA LEU A 148 1.91 2.79 1.03
C LEU A 148 1.75 2.09 2.38
N ILE A 149 1.25 0.86 2.39
CA ILE A 149 1.09 0.09 3.64
C ILE A 149 2.44 -0.12 4.32
N CYS A 150 3.50 -0.41 3.55
CA CYS A 150 4.85 -0.52 4.10
C CYS A 150 5.28 0.79 4.77
N ALA A 151 4.97 1.92 4.17
CA ALA A 151 5.30 3.23 4.73
C ALA A 151 4.54 3.52 6.04
N LEU A 152 3.32 2.98 6.17
CA LEU A 152 2.51 3.15 7.38
C LEU A 152 3.04 2.31 8.55
N GLN A 153 3.62 1.16 8.25
CA GLN A 153 4.14 0.23 9.26
C GLN A 153 5.62 0.50 9.58
N TRP A 154 6.24 1.44 8.90
CA TRP A 154 7.64 1.77 9.13
C TRP A 154 7.81 2.46 10.48
N ARG A 155 8.62 1.85 11.33
CA ARG A 155 9.06 2.45 12.59
C ARG A 155 10.56 2.57 12.50
N GLY A 156 10.99 3.76 12.19
CA GLY A 156 12.39 4.10 11.93
C GLY A 156 13.35 3.59 12.94
#